data_4ba4fa2f8835d77fccc4e06191826a49
#
_entry.id   4ba4fa2f8835d77fccc4e06191826a49
#
_cell.length_a   1.000
_cell.length_b   1.000
_cell.length_c   1.000
_cell.angle_alpha   90.00
_cell.angle_beta   90.00
_cell.angle_gamma   90.00
#
_symmetry.space_group_name_H-M   'P 1'
#
loop_
_entity.id
_entity.type
_entity.pdbx_description
1 polymer ?
#
loop_
_entity_poly.entity_id
_entity_poly.type
_entity_poly.pdbx_seq_one_letter_code
_entity_poly.pdbx_strand_id
1 'polypeptide(L)'
;GEGEGEGEEEGEGGGRVKVIIDTDPGIDDAFAVLASLSCMPELDVVALASSFGNVRTEKATENCKKLLRISKKTKGEVLVAEGSKKALNGKQKEHVADFVHGKDGFGDFTEDATEETDDDEIQLYPGGSGKLMYDVAKKYPNEVTIICLATATNVVNAFREYKELPKMLRSVVHLGGAYNVCGNVNPAAEANVYADAEAADEEDR
;
A
#
# COMPACT_ATOMS: atom_id res chain seq x y z
N GLY A 1 53.85 -16.35 -22.91
CA GLY A 1 52.98 -16.32 -21.75
C GLY A 1 51.84 -15.35 -22.05
N GLU A 2 50.77 -15.88 -22.54
CA GLU A 2 49.51 -15.15 -22.77
C GLU A 2 48.77 -15.14 -21.44
N GLY A 3 48.55 -13.93 -20.90
CA GLY A 3 47.70 -13.71 -19.72
C GLY A 3 46.31 -13.35 -20.21
N GLU A 4 45.39 -14.29 -20.10
CA GLU A 4 43.96 -14.03 -20.24
C GLU A 4 43.48 -13.24 -19.00
N GLY A 5 43.15 -11.98 -19.22
CA GLY A 5 42.44 -11.17 -18.23
C GLY A 5 40.99 -11.57 -18.21
N GLU A 6 40.57 -12.27 -17.18
CA GLU A 6 39.14 -12.45 -16.86
C GLU A 6 38.56 -11.08 -16.50
N GLY A 7 37.79 -10.52 -17.43
CA GLY A 7 36.94 -9.38 -17.12
C GLY A 7 35.84 -9.82 -16.20
N GLU A 8 35.90 -9.42 -14.94
CA GLU A 8 34.75 -9.44 -14.04
C GLU A 8 33.69 -8.49 -14.64
N GLU A 9 32.64 -9.06 -15.20
CA GLU A 9 31.42 -8.33 -15.46
C GLU A 9 30.87 -7.89 -14.09
N GLU A 10 31.11 -6.63 -13.74
CA GLU A 10 30.38 -5.95 -12.69
C GLU A 10 28.92 -5.96 -13.11
N GLY A 11 28.15 -6.93 -12.58
CA GLY A 11 26.71 -6.93 -12.67
C GLY A 11 26.20 -5.61 -12.11
N GLU A 12 25.53 -4.82 -12.95
CA GLU A 12 24.81 -3.62 -12.52
C GLU A 12 23.90 -4.03 -11.38
N GLY A 13 24.30 -3.75 -10.15
CA GLY A 13 23.51 -3.92 -8.95
C GLY A 13 22.32 -2.98 -9.01
N GLY A 14 21.23 -3.43 -9.63
CA GLY A 14 19.98 -2.70 -9.68
C GLY A 14 19.54 -2.41 -8.24
N GLY A 15 19.56 -1.11 -7.84
CA GLY A 15 19.13 -0.67 -6.52
C GLY A 15 17.71 -1.17 -6.24
N ARG A 16 17.41 -1.48 -4.96
CA ARG A 16 16.06 -1.89 -4.53
C ARG A 16 15.03 -0.84 -4.93
N VAL A 17 13.89 -1.29 -5.42
CA VAL A 17 12.78 -0.39 -5.82
C VAL A 17 12.08 0.10 -4.55
N LYS A 18 12.08 1.42 -4.33
CA LYS A 18 11.35 2.03 -3.23
C LYS A 18 9.85 1.97 -3.48
N VAL A 19 9.11 1.40 -2.53
CA VAL A 19 7.66 1.25 -2.67
C VAL A 19 6.91 1.85 -1.48
N ILE A 20 5.81 2.51 -1.79
CA ILE A 20 4.74 2.83 -0.86
C ILE A 20 3.61 1.85 -1.16
N ILE A 21 3.12 1.12 -0.16
CA ILE A 21 1.97 0.24 -0.34
C ILE A 21 0.74 0.93 0.25
N ASP A 22 -0.24 1.22 -0.61
CA ASP A 22 -1.55 1.73 -0.24
C ASP A 22 -2.52 0.56 -0.15
N THR A 23 -3.07 0.31 1.04
CA THR A 23 -3.70 -0.98 1.37
C THR A 23 -4.81 -0.83 2.40
N ASP A 24 -5.80 -1.72 2.35
CA ASP A 24 -6.90 -1.86 3.31
C ASP A 24 -6.88 -3.24 3.97
N PRO A 25 -5.83 -3.61 4.73
CA PRO A 25 -5.38 -4.97 4.94
C PRO A 25 -6.49 -5.95 5.30
N GLY A 26 -6.90 -6.73 4.28
CA GLY A 26 -7.56 -8.00 4.37
C GLY A 26 -6.51 -9.13 4.41
N ILE A 27 -6.95 -10.37 4.31
CA ILE A 27 -6.07 -11.56 4.39
C ILE A 27 -5.03 -11.56 3.25
N ASP A 28 -5.45 -11.26 2.02
CA ASP A 28 -4.60 -11.22 0.83
C ASP A 28 -3.63 -10.03 0.85
N ASP A 29 -4.09 -8.85 1.26
CA ASP A 29 -3.21 -7.69 1.51
C ASP A 29 -2.14 -8.00 2.54
N ALA A 30 -2.51 -8.68 3.64
CA ALA A 30 -1.57 -9.08 4.67
C ALA A 30 -0.46 -9.96 4.10
N PHE A 31 -0.80 -10.91 3.22
CA PHE A 31 0.18 -11.73 2.49
C PHE A 31 1.09 -10.87 1.62
N ALA A 32 0.51 -9.97 0.82
CA ALA A 32 1.27 -9.09 -0.07
C ALA A 32 2.25 -8.20 0.70
N VAL A 33 1.78 -7.57 1.79
CA VAL A 33 2.60 -6.70 2.64
C VAL A 33 3.73 -7.47 3.33
N LEU A 34 3.42 -8.63 3.96
CA LEU A 34 4.44 -9.45 4.63
C LEU A 34 5.47 -10.01 3.64
N ALA A 35 5.04 -10.45 2.46
CA ALA A 35 5.94 -10.91 1.41
C ALA A 35 6.87 -9.78 0.95
N SER A 36 6.33 -8.58 0.72
CA SER A 36 7.11 -7.40 0.32
C SER A 36 8.13 -6.99 1.37
N LEU A 37 7.76 -7.06 2.66
CA LEU A 37 8.63 -6.68 3.77
C LEU A 37 9.74 -7.70 4.07
N SER A 38 9.50 -9.00 3.79
CA SER A 38 10.34 -10.08 4.31
C SER A 38 10.93 -10.99 3.25
N CYS A 39 10.27 -11.14 2.09
CA CYS A 39 10.60 -12.16 1.10
C CYS A 39 11.02 -11.60 -0.27
N MET A 40 10.83 -10.30 -0.51
CA MET A 40 11.16 -9.65 -1.79
C MET A 40 12.35 -8.71 -1.63
N PRO A 41 13.60 -9.20 -1.78
CA PRO A 41 14.80 -8.41 -1.57
C PRO A 41 14.95 -7.26 -2.59
N GLU A 42 14.25 -7.33 -3.72
CA GLU A 42 14.22 -6.30 -4.75
C GLU A 42 13.42 -5.05 -4.34
N LEU A 43 12.55 -5.20 -3.33
CA LEU A 43 11.72 -4.11 -2.83
C LEU A 43 12.31 -3.48 -1.58
N ASP A 44 12.19 -2.17 -1.50
CA ASP A 44 12.45 -1.34 -0.33
C ASP A 44 11.13 -0.69 0.09
N VAL A 45 10.38 -1.38 0.96
CA VAL A 45 9.09 -0.86 1.45
C VAL A 45 9.38 0.29 2.42
N VAL A 46 9.15 1.52 1.99
CA VAL A 46 9.43 2.73 2.76
C VAL A 46 8.23 3.25 3.54
N ALA A 47 7.01 2.88 3.11
CA ALA A 47 5.79 3.30 3.78
C ALA A 47 4.59 2.40 3.50
N LEU A 48 3.64 2.39 4.46
CA LEU A 48 2.29 1.85 4.31
C LEU A 48 1.30 3.01 4.47
N ALA A 49 0.37 3.14 3.53
CA ALA A 49 -0.78 4.03 3.63
C ALA A 49 -2.05 3.20 3.80
N SER A 50 -2.84 3.47 4.82
CA SER A 50 -4.08 2.74 5.01
C SER A 50 -5.25 3.38 4.25
N SER A 51 -6.18 2.57 3.78
CA SER A 51 -7.38 2.99 3.06
C SER A 51 -8.62 2.25 3.59
N PHE A 52 -9.78 2.62 3.07
CA PHE A 52 -11.02 1.86 3.29
C PHE A 52 -11.22 0.84 2.17
N GLY A 53 -11.89 -0.24 2.45
CA GLY A 53 -12.26 -1.27 1.45
C GLY A 53 -12.62 -2.58 2.12
N ASN A 54 -11.68 -3.47 2.33
CA ASN A 54 -11.88 -4.75 3.04
C ASN A 54 -12.32 -4.54 4.47
N VAL A 55 -11.74 -3.54 5.13
CA VAL A 55 -12.11 -3.08 6.47
C VAL A 55 -12.25 -1.55 6.46
N ARG A 56 -12.68 -0.96 7.57
CA ARG A 56 -12.67 0.50 7.75
C ARG A 56 -11.24 1.00 7.91
N THR A 57 -10.98 2.24 7.52
CA THR A 57 -9.62 2.83 7.50
C THR A 57 -8.92 2.77 8.86
N GLU A 58 -9.66 2.99 9.96
CA GLU A 58 -9.09 2.90 11.31
C GLU A 58 -8.57 1.48 11.58
N LYS A 59 -9.35 0.47 11.20
CA LYS A 59 -8.94 -0.93 11.33
C LYS A 59 -7.80 -1.28 10.38
N ALA A 60 -7.83 -0.79 9.14
CA ALA A 60 -6.72 -0.92 8.19
C ALA A 60 -5.42 -0.34 8.75
N THR A 61 -5.50 0.82 9.43
CA THR A 61 -4.35 1.44 10.09
C THR A 61 -3.78 0.56 11.21
N GLU A 62 -4.64 0.00 12.06
CA GLU A 62 -4.22 -0.96 13.10
C GLU A 62 -3.60 -2.21 12.48
N ASN A 63 -4.19 -2.71 11.40
CA ASN A 63 -3.68 -3.89 10.69
C ASN A 63 -2.31 -3.61 10.05
N CYS A 64 -2.08 -2.44 9.44
CA CYS A 64 -0.75 -2.04 8.98
C CYS A 64 0.29 -2.09 10.11
N LYS A 65 -0.03 -1.54 11.28
CA LYS A 65 0.85 -1.59 12.44
C LYS A 65 1.12 -3.01 12.92
N LYS A 66 0.09 -3.88 12.93
CA LYS A 66 0.27 -5.31 13.28
C LYS A 66 1.22 -6.02 12.30
N LEU A 67 1.07 -5.78 11.00
CA LEU A 67 1.94 -6.38 9.99
C LEU A 67 3.40 -5.93 10.14
N LEU A 68 3.65 -4.67 10.50
CA LEU A 68 5.00 -4.20 10.81
C LEU A 68 5.58 -4.86 12.06
N ARG A 69 4.79 -5.05 13.12
CA ARG A 69 5.24 -5.80 14.32
C ARG A 69 5.60 -7.24 13.97
N ILE A 70 4.73 -7.94 13.22
CA ILE A 70 4.99 -9.32 12.77
C ILE A 70 6.28 -9.40 11.95
N SER A 71 6.52 -8.45 11.05
CA SER A 71 7.73 -8.40 10.22
C SER A 71 8.96 -7.84 10.95
N LYS A 72 8.82 -7.41 12.21
CA LYS A 72 9.87 -6.78 13.05
C LYS A 72 10.39 -5.45 12.46
N LYS A 73 9.56 -4.74 11.69
CA LYS A 73 9.86 -3.45 11.07
C LYS A 73 9.23 -2.28 11.85
N THR A 74 9.53 -2.18 13.15
CA THR A 74 8.79 -1.28 14.07
C THR A 74 9.44 0.09 14.31
N LYS A 75 10.75 0.19 14.28
CA LYS A 75 11.49 1.38 14.75
C LYS A 75 11.63 2.50 13.71
N GLY A 76 10.54 2.89 13.04
CA GLY A 76 10.56 3.96 12.04
C GLY A 76 11.24 3.57 10.73
N GLU A 77 11.55 2.28 10.54
CA GLU A 77 12.08 1.76 9.28
C GLU A 77 11.07 1.88 8.14
N VAL A 78 9.77 1.72 8.47
CA VAL A 78 8.65 1.88 7.54
C VAL A 78 7.66 2.86 8.15
N LEU A 79 7.30 3.89 7.40
CA LEU A 79 6.33 4.90 7.81
C LEU A 79 4.90 4.36 7.68
N VAL A 80 3.99 4.79 8.56
CA VAL A 80 2.56 4.46 8.45
C VAL A 80 1.74 5.74 8.45
N ALA A 81 0.82 5.89 7.51
CA ALA A 81 -0.13 7.00 7.49
C ALA A 81 -1.58 6.50 7.35
N GLU A 82 -2.48 7.12 8.11
CA GLU A 82 -3.91 6.94 7.91
C GLU A 82 -4.38 7.74 6.69
N GLY A 83 -5.18 7.11 5.83
CA GLY A 83 -5.67 7.71 4.61
C GLY A 83 -7.17 7.97 4.62
N SER A 84 -7.77 7.92 3.44
CA SER A 84 -9.17 8.27 3.20
C SER A 84 -10.12 7.29 3.88
N LYS A 85 -11.22 7.84 4.41
CA LYS A 85 -12.31 7.07 5.06
C LYS A 85 -13.53 6.92 4.16
N LYS A 86 -13.53 7.62 3.04
CA LYS A 86 -14.65 7.73 2.10
C LYS A 86 -14.15 7.86 0.68
N ALA A 87 -14.95 7.39 -0.26
CA ALA A 87 -14.76 7.63 -1.69
C ALA A 87 -14.75 9.12 -2.05
N LEU A 88 -14.27 9.48 -3.22
CA LEU A 88 -14.19 10.88 -3.70
C LEU A 88 -15.53 11.59 -3.69
N ASN A 89 -16.63 10.87 -3.96
CA ASN A 89 -17.99 11.42 -3.89
C ASN A 89 -18.52 11.63 -2.46
N GLY A 90 -17.69 11.41 -1.44
CA GLY A 90 -18.03 11.56 -0.03
C GLY A 90 -18.83 10.38 0.57
N LYS A 91 -19.16 9.37 -0.22
CA LYS A 91 -19.84 8.17 0.29
C LYS A 91 -18.87 7.28 1.05
N GLN A 92 -19.31 6.81 2.21
CA GLN A 92 -18.63 5.76 2.93
C GLN A 92 -19.10 4.41 2.40
N LYS A 93 -18.19 3.45 2.25
CA LYS A 93 -18.55 2.08 1.89
C LYS A 93 -19.48 1.52 2.98
N GLU A 94 -20.71 1.17 2.61
CA GLU A 94 -21.72 0.71 3.53
C GLU A 94 -21.37 -0.66 4.14
N HIS A 95 -20.82 -1.53 3.30
CA HIS A 95 -20.43 -2.90 3.70
C HIS A 95 -18.93 -3.10 3.45
N VAL A 96 -18.22 -3.49 4.50
CA VAL A 96 -16.86 -4.03 4.40
C VAL A 96 -16.91 -5.50 4.03
N ALA A 97 -15.78 -6.07 3.58
CA ALA A 97 -15.72 -7.46 3.13
C ALA A 97 -15.52 -8.45 4.30
N ASP A 98 -16.29 -8.27 5.40
CA ASP A 98 -16.21 -9.10 6.62
C ASP A 98 -16.58 -10.57 6.38
N PHE A 99 -17.41 -10.83 5.37
CA PHE A 99 -17.75 -12.20 4.94
C PHE A 99 -16.59 -12.95 4.26
N VAL A 100 -15.51 -12.22 3.84
CA VAL A 100 -14.30 -12.78 3.24
C VAL A 100 -13.14 -12.73 4.24
N HIS A 101 -12.95 -11.58 4.87
CA HIS A 101 -11.73 -11.26 5.64
C HIS A 101 -11.95 -11.28 7.16
N GLY A 102 -13.17 -11.57 7.62
CA GLY A 102 -13.53 -11.40 9.04
C GLY A 102 -13.70 -9.93 9.41
N LYS A 103 -14.24 -9.68 10.61
CA LYS A 103 -14.48 -8.32 11.12
C LYS A 103 -13.19 -7.57 11.43
N ASP A 104 -12.13 -8.30 11.77
CA ASP A 104 -10.80 -7.77 12.05
C ASP A 104 -9.94 -7.59 10.81
N GLY A 105 -10.37 -8.15 9.64
CA GLY A 105 -9.62 -8.20 8.39
C GLY A 105 -8.66 -9.38 8.28
N PHE A 106 -8.48 -10.17 9.34
CA PHE A 106 -7.54 -11.30 9.40
C PHE A 106 -8.23 -12.64 9.72
N GLY A 107 -9.51 -12.77 9.33
CA GLY A 107 -10.29 -14.00 9.48
C GLY A 107 -10.86 -14.21 10.86
N ASP A 108 -10.99 -13.15 11.67
CA ASP A 108 -11.41 -13.20 13.07
C ASP A 108 -10.54 -14.14 13.93
N PHE A 109 -9.27 -14.25 13.55
CA PHE A 109 -8.29 -15.06 14.26
C PHE A 109 -7.80 -14.27 15.48
N THR A 110 -8.32 -14.61 16.65
CA THR A 110 -8.18 -13.85 17.90
C THR A 110 -6.96 -14.23 18.74
N GLU A 111 -5.96 -14.86 18.19
CA GLU A 111 -4.74 -14.99 18.97
C GLU A 111 -4.08 -13.62 19.15
N ASP A 112 -3.85 -13.25 20.40
CA ASP A 112 -3.06 -12.09 20.84
C ASP A 112 -1.60 -12.28 20.40
N ALA A 113 -1.37 -12.25 19.07
CA ALA A 113 -0.08 -12.54 18.47
C ALA A 113 0.93 -11.41 18.70
N THR A 114 0.54 -10.34 19.36
CA THR A 114 1.46 -9.27 19.75
C THR A 114 1.06 -8.74 21.12
N GLU A 115 1.76 -9.13 22.18
CA GLU A 115 1.79 -8.34 23.39
C GLU A 115 2.24 -6.93 22.98
N GLU A 116 1.37 -5.94 23.17
CA GLU A 116 1.75 -4.55 23.02
C GLU A 116 2.79 -4.26 24.11
N THR A 117 4.05 -4.22 23.73
CA THR A 117 5.07 -3.69 24.60
C THR A 117 5.12 -2.18 24.38
N ASP A 118 5.11 -1.39 25.44
CA ASP A 118 5.15 0.09 25.42
C ASP A 118 6.31 0.68 24.58
N ASP A 119 7.33 -0.11 24.28
CA ASP A 119 8.50 0.29 23.50
C ASP A 119 8.29 0.24 21.97
N ASP A 120 7.17 -0.31 21.47
CA ASP A 120 6.93 -0.54 20.05
C ASP A 120 5.78 0.30 19.46
N GLU A 121 5.51 1.49 20.01
CA GLU A 121 4.46 2.37 19.48
C GLU A 121 4.84 2.90 18.10
N ILE A 122 4.21 2.34 17.06
CA ILE A 122 4.34 2.83 15.68
C ILE A 122 3.49 4.10 15.57
N GLN A 123 4.17 5.24 15.50
CA GLN A 123 3.52 6.54 15.34
C GLN A 123 3.03 6.75 13.91
N LEU A 124 1.86 7.36 13.78
CA LEU A 124 1.32 7.73 12.49
C LEU A 124 2.05 8.94 11.91
N TYR A 125 2.31 8.87 10.60
CA TYR A 125 2.89 10.00 9.87
C TYR A 125 1.94 11.20 9.90
N PRO A 126 2.42 12.38 10.31
CA PRO A 126 1.57 13.55 10.43
C PRO A 126 1.11 14.06 9.05
N GLY A 127 -0.17 14.38 8.93
CA GLY A 127 -0.75 14.92 7.70
C GLY A 127 -1.35 13.88 6.75
N GLY A 128 -1.39 12.59 7.16
CA GLY A 128 -2.08 11.55 6.43
C GLY A 128 -1.35 11.00 5.20
N SER A 129 -2.03 10.10 4.47
CA SER A 129 -1.44 9.34 3.36
C SER A 129 -0.96 10.23 2.20
N GLY A 130 -1.72 11.27 1.83
CA GLY A 130 -1.34 12.16 0.74
C GLY A 130 -0.03 12.91 1.00
N LYS A 131 0.11 13.44 2.23
CA LYS A 131 1.35 14.11 2.65
C LYS A 131 2.52 13.14 2.72
N LEU A 132 2.31 11.93 3.23
CA LEU A 132 3.33 10.89 3.27
C LEU A 132 3.83 10.56 1.86
N MET A 133 2.92 10.31 0.90
CA MET A 133 3.26 10.00 -0.49
C MET A 133 4.10 11.14 -1.11
N TYR A 134 3.67 12.39 -0.89
CA TYR A 134 4.39 13.55 -1.39
C TYR A 134 5.80 13.70 -0.80
N ASP A 135 5.93 13.61 0.53
CA ASP A 135 7.21 13.80 1.20
C ASP A 135 8.20 12.67 0.85
N VAL A 136 7.73 11.44 0.72
CA VAL A 136 8.57 10.30 0.28
C VAL A 136 9.00 10.47 -1.17
N ALA A 137 8.09 10.82 -2.10
CA ALA A 137 8.44 11.07 -3.49
C ALA A 137 9.41 12.25 -3.64
N LYS A 138 9.25 13.30 -2.83
CA LYS A 138 10.18 14.43 -2.79
C LYS A 138 11.56 14.06 -2.26
N LYS A 139 11.64 13.13 -1.33
CA LYS A 139 12.91 12.61 -0.79
C LYS A 139 13.64 11.72 -1.80
N TYR A 140 12.90 10.99 -2.62
CA TYR A 140 13.41 10.02 -3.59
C TYR A 140 12.79 10.24 -4.99
N PRO A 141 13.13 11.36 -5.67
CA PRO A 141 12.47 11.73 -6.92
C PRO A 141 12.74 10.70 -8.03
N ASN A 142 11.65 10.26 -8.69
CA ASN A 142 11.66 9.26 -9.76
C ASN A 142 12.11 7.85 -9.34
N GLU A 143 12.21 7.58 -8.02
CA GLU A 143 12.57 6.25 -7.52
C GLU A 143 11.39 5.49 -6.90
N VAL A 144 10.33 6.19 -6.51
CA VAL A 144 9.22 5.64 -5.73
C VAL A 144 8.12 5.12 -6.64
N THR A 145 7.74 3.86 -6.42
CA THR A 145 6.51 3.27 -6.97
C THR A 145 5.45 3.21 -5.88
N ILE A 146 4.24 3.67 -6.16
CA ILE A 146 3.06 3.41 -5.32
C ILE A 146 2.43 2.10 -5.79
N ILE A 147 2.28 1.15 -4.89
CA ILE A 147 1.51 -0.09 -5.10
C ILE A 147 0.18 0.10 -4.39
N CYS A 148 -0.88 0.34 -5.16
CA CYS A 148 -2.23 0.52 -4.65
C CYS A 148 -2.96 -0.82 -4.68
N LEU A 149 -3.17 -1.42 -3.50
CA LEU A 149 -3.90 -2.67 -3.31
C LEU A 149 -5.37 -2.42 -2.95
N ALA A 150 -5.69 -1.19 -2.56
CA ALA A 150 -7.00 -0.71 -2.15
C ALA A 150 -7.68 0.13 -3.26
N THR A 151 -8.67 0.94 -2.87
CA THR A 151 -9.27 1.94 -3.76
C THR A 151 -8.24 3.02 -4.13
N ALA A 152 -8.27 3.55 -5.35
CA ALA A 152 -7.38 4.62 -5.81
C ALA A 152 -7.54 5.97 -5.07
N THR A 153 -8.47 6.05 -4.14
CA THR A 153 -8.88 7.29 -3.44
C THR A 153 -7.72 8.05 -2.82
N ASN A 154 -6.79 7.36 -2.14
CA ASN A 154 -5.64 8.00 -1.51
C ASN A 154 -4.69 8.60 -2.54
N VAL A 155 -4.42 7.86 -3.61
CA VAL A 155 -3.52 8.27 -4.71
C VAL A 155 -4.09 9.52 -5.38
N VAL A 156 -5.38 9.50 -5.75
CA VAL A 156 -6.04 10.64 -6.40
C VAL A 156 -6.12 11.85 -5.49
N ASN A 157 -6.45 11.68 -4.21
CA ASN A 157 -6.43 12.79 -3.26
C ASN A 157 -5.02 13.39 -3.12
N ALA A 158 -3.98 12.56 -3.11
CA ALA A 158 -2.60 13.04 -3.10
C ALA A 158 -2.25 13.83 -4.39
N PHE A 159 -2.69 13.37 -5.57
CA PHE A 159 -2.49 14.06 -6.84
C PHE A 159 -3.27 15.38 -6.93
N ARG A 160 -4.46 15.42 -6.34
CA ARG A 160 -5.27 16.66 -6.27
C ARG A 160 -4.63 17.71 -5.37
N GLU A 161 -4.05 17.29 -4.25
CA GLU A 161 -3.42 18.18 -3.26
C GLU A 161 -2.01 18.60 -3.71
N TYR A 162 -1.21 17.67 -4.23
CA TYR A 162 0.18 17.88 -4.66
C TYR A 162 0.33 17.65 -6.15
N LYS A 163 0.02 18.67 -6.96
CA LYS A 163 -0.05 18.60 -8.44
C LYS A 163 1.25 18.14 -9.11
N GLU A 164 2.39 18.32 -8.46
CA GLU A 164 3.70 17.86 -8.93
C GLU A 164 3.99 16.39 -8.61
N LEU A 165 3.26 15.78 -7.68
CA LEU A 165 3.52 14.41 -7.20
C LEU A 165 3.58 13.37 -8.33
N PRO A 166 2.65 13.34 -9.32
CA PRO A 166 2.73 12.36 -10.41
C PRO A 166 4.05 12.41 -11.20
N LYS A 167 4.66 13.60 -11.32
CA LYS A 167 5.94 13.79 -12.03
C LYS A 167 7.15 13.37 -11.21
N MET A 168 6.98 13.16 -9.91
CA MET A 168 8.03 12.78 -8.97
C MET A 168 8.04 11.28 -8.69
N LEU A 169 7.01 10.56 -9.12
CA LEU A 169 6.91 9.12 -8.98
C LEU A 169 7.60 8.39 -10.14
N ARG A 170 8.12 7.20 -9.85
CA ARG A 170 8.56 6.25 -10.88
C ARG A 170 7.36 5.65 -11.60
N SER A 171 6.35 5.22 -10.85
CA SER A 171 5.12 4.61 -11.36
C SER A 171 4.06 4.48 -10.26
N VAL A 172 2.83 4.22 -10.69
CA VAL A 172 1.76 3.69 -9.85
C VAL A 172 1.36 2.34 -10.43
N VAL A 173 1.14 1.36 -9.56
CA VAL A 173 0.66 0.02 -9.91
C VAL A 173 -0.61 -0.22 -9.09
N HIS A 174 -1.74 -0.36 -9.76
CA HIS A 174 -3.03 -0.51 -9.10
C HIS A 174 -3.59 -1.92 -9.29
N LEU A 175 -3.95 -2.56 -8.19
CA LEU A 175 -4.75 -3.79 -8.17
C LEU A 175 -6.22 -3.43 -8.33
N GLY A 176 -6.73 -3.50 -9.55
CA GLY A 176 -8.12 -3.13 -9.83
C GLY A 176 -8.56 -3.47 -11.24
N GLY A 177 -9.87 -3.38 -11.44
CA GLY A 177 -10.49 -3.55 -12.74
C GLY A 177 -10.80 -5.00 -13.15
N ALA A 178 -11.72 -5.11 -14.10
CA ALA A 178 -12.15 -6.37 -14.69
C ALA A 178 -12.10 -6.24 -16.24
N TYR A 179 -10.90 -6.43 -16.82
CA TYR A 179 -10.66 -6.26 -18.24
C TYR A 179 -10.96 -7.56 -19.00
N ASN A 180 -12.01 -7.55 -19.83
CA ASN A 180 -12.46 -8.70 -20.62
C ASN A 180 -12.82 -9.96 -19.81
N VAL A 181 -13.12 -9.78 -18.52
CA VAL A 181 -13.59 -10.83 -17.60
C VAL A 181 -14.72 -10.26 -16.74
N CYS A 182 -15.48 -11.16 -16.09
CA CYS A 182 -16.48 -10.70 -15.12
C CYS A 182 -15.81 -10.14 -13.89
N GLY A 183 -16.40 -9.05 -13.34
CA GLY A 183 -16.02 -8.53 -12.03
C GLY A 183 -16.39 -9.49 -10.89
N ASN A 184 -15.91 -9.18 -9.69
CA ASN A 184 -16.18 -9.96 -8.47
C ASN A 184 -17.27 -9.35 -7.58
N VAL A 185 -17.67 -8.11 -7.84
CA VAL A 185 -18.80 -7.45 -7.15
C VAL A 185 -20.07 -7.56 -7.96
N ASN A 186 -19.98 -7.33 -9.26
CA ASN A 186 -21.05 -7.49 -10.23
C ASN A 186 -20.43 -7.89 -11.58
N PRO A 187 -21.21 -8.23 -12.63
CA PRO A 187 -20.65 -8.68 -13.89
C PRO A 187 -19.65 -7.73 -14.57
N ALA A 188 -19.63 -6.45 -14.20
CA ALA A 188 -18.79 -5.44 -14.84
C ALA A 188 -17.69 -4.86 -13.92
N ALA A 189 -17.77 -5.06 -12.58
CA ALA A 189 -16.93 -4.35 -11.65
C ALA A 189 -16.15 -5.25 -10.68
N GLU A 190 -14.88 -4.95 -10.57
CA GLU A 190 -13.99 -5.44 -9.51
C GLU A 190 -14.14 -4.56 -8.26
N ALA A 191 -13.81 -5.09 -7.09
CA ALA A 191 -14.12 -4.51 -5.79
C ALA A 191 -13.48 -3.15 -5.55
N ASN A 192 -12.21 -2.95 -5.89
CA ASN A 192 -11.49 -1.70 -5.66
C ASN A 192 -12.01 -0.58 -6.56
N VAL A 193 -12.22 -0.90 -7.84
CA VAL A 193 -12.83 0.05 -8.79
C VAL A 193 -14.28 0.34 -8.42
N TYR A 194 -15.05 -0.67 -8.01
CA TYR A 194 -16.46 -0.46 -7.60
C TYR A 194 -16.59 0.43 -6.37
N ALA A 195 -15.67 0.32 -5.43
CA ALA A 195 -15.71 1.07 -4.17
C ALA A 195 -15.45 2.56 -4.37
N ASP A 196 -14.65 2.96 -5.39
CA ASP A 196 -14.46 4.35 -5.82
C ASP A 196 -14.15 4.44 -7.31
N ALA A 197 -15.19 4.31 -8.13
CA ALA A 197 -15.05 4.35 -9.59
C ALA A 197 -14.57 5.70 -10.11
N GLU A 198 -14.88 6.80 -9.39
CA GLU A 198 -14.42 8.15 -9.75
C GLU A 198 -12.91 8.27 -9.56
N ALA A 199 -12.38 7.68 -8.48
CA ALA A 199 -10.94 7.67 -8.24
C ALA A 199 -10.22 6.80 -9.28
N ALA A 200 -10.75 5.62 -9.61
CA ALA A 200 -10.15 4.75 -10.62
C ALA A 200 -10.09 5.42 -12.01
N ASP A 201 -11.17 6.11 -12.44
CA ASP A 201 -11.19 6.84 -13.72
C ASP A 201 -10.20 8.04 -13.73
N GLU A 202 -10.02 8.71 -12.60
CA GLU A 202 -9.10 9.86 -12.51
C GLU A 202 -7.64 9.44 -12.42
N GLU A 203 -7.33 8.31 -11.80
CA GLU A 203 -5.98 7.75 -11.71
C GLU A 203 -5.42 7.37 -13.07
N ASP A 204 -6.27 6.82 -13.95
CA ASP A 204 -5.92 6.37 -15.30
C ASP A 204 -5.63 7.52 -16.28
N ARG A 205 -5.92 8.78 -15.93
CA ARG A 205 -5.75 9.97 -16.78
C ARG A 205 -4.43 10.69 -16.54
#